data_f2fcf0d17f1a6ea5aa566ac8dd456729
#
_entry.id   f2fcf0d17f1a6ea5aa566ac8dd456729
#
_cell.length_a   1.000
_cell.length_b   1.000
_cell.length_c   1.000
_cell.angle_alpha   90.00
_cell.angle_beta   90.00
_cell.angle_gamma   90.00
#
_symmetry.space_group_name_H-M   'P 1'
#
loop_
_entity.id
_entity.type
_entity.pdbx_description
1 polymer ?
#
loop_
_entity_poly.entity_id
_entity_poly.type
_entity_poly.pdbx_seq_one_letter_code
_entity_poly.pdbx_strand_id
1 'polypeptide(L)'
;MKKFFCCAIVVCAVSGVFLSSASASGISIDAGLTPAEDRWIVRTQARYMKRKDDPTHMGREMTTYAFPTVVAYGVRPDFTLLVKQAVMHQDSAMGGSRNKTTGLADLFILGKYKIYRRNTSEYIFGTAATLGMEFPTGAETFTSNTWDLVPGLYASWRSGPWASDLGVSYAWNGFADRGRNNINPGNEFSLDWALAYQFSVGTDARTSIAPVLEVSYKNISPDQRYGHDVSNTGESVLYISPGIKFTKSSFILEGLLQIPVWQDQKGSLLERGAGVIVGVRFMF
;
A
#
# COMPACT_ATOMS: atom_id res chain seq x y z
N MET A 1 -14.03 64.18 -3.10
CA MET A 1 -13.98 63.00 -2.23
C MET A 1 -14.08 61.76 -3.12
N LYS A 2 -12.96 61.20 -3.47
CA LYS A 2 -12.82 60.04 -4.38
C LYS A 2 -11.70 59.16 -3.84
N LYS A 3 -11.89 57.85 -3.99
CA LYS A 3 -10.85 56.78 -3.95
C LYS A 3 -10.45 56.29 -2.56
N PHE A 4 -11.06 55.17 -2.17
CA PHE A 4 -10.40 54.04 -1.47
C PHE A 4 -11.31 52.83 -1.61
N PHE A 5 -11.24 52.16 -2.76
CA PHE A 5 -11.85 50.86 -2.95
C PHE A 5 -11.07 50.13 -4.06
N CYS A 6 -9.90 49.67 -3.74
CA CYS A 6 -9.17 48.76 -4.62
C CYS A 6 -7.91 48.19 -3.94
N CYS A 7 -8.07 47.38 -2.91
CA CYS A 7 -6.93 46.58 -2.38
C CYS A 7 -7.34 45.36 -1.54
N ALA A 8 -8.58 44.89 -1.62
CA ALA A 8 -9.06 43.79 -0.77
C ALA A 8 -9.33 42.46 -1.53
N ILE A 9 -9.09 42.38 -2.84
CA ILE A 9 -9.48 41.19 -3.64
C ILE A 9 -8.31 40.27 -3.98
N VAL A 10 -7.06 40.67 -3.76
CA VAL A 10 -5.89 39.88 -4.18
C VAL A 10 -5.41 38.86 -3.14
N VAL A 11 -5.83 38.99 -1.87
CA VAL A 11 -5.31 38.11 -0.79
C VAL A 11 -6.08 36.80 -0.64
N CYS A 12 -7.28 36.67 -1.20
CA CYS A 12 -8.07 35.43 -1.06
C CYS A 12 -7.78 34.33 -2.11
N ALA A 13 -6.96 34.59 -3.13
CA ALA A 13 -6.69 33.63 -4.20
C ALA A 13 -5.51 32.68 -3.92
N VAL A 14 -4.71 32.94 -2.86
CA VAL A 14 -3.50 32.12 -2.56
C VAL A 14 -3.75 31.01 -1.54
N SER A 15 -4.84 31.09 -0.79
CA SER A 15 -5.16 30.07 0.23
C SER A 15 -5.85 28.79 -0.30
N GLY A 16 -6.14 28.70 -1.59
CA GLY A 16 -6.82 27.56 -2.22
C GLY A 16 -5.92 26.42 -2.72
N VAL A 17 -4.59 26.59 -2.70
CA VAL A 17 -3.66 25.64 -3.36
C VAL A 17 -3.17 24.51 -2.44
N PHE A 18 -3.42 24.56 -1.15
CA PHE A 18 -2.81 23.63 -0.18
C PHE A 18 -3.64 22.41 0.21
N LEU A 19 -4.79 22.16 -0.41
CA LEU A 19 -5.64 21.01 -0.05
C LEU A 19 -5.30 19.70 -0.75
N SER A 20 -4.37 19.68 -1.73
CA SER A 20 -3.97 18.47 -2.43
C SER A 20 -2.79 17.72 -1.81
N SER A 21 -2.24 18.20 -0.70
CA SER A 21 -0.94 17.76 -0.17
C SER A 21 -0.96 16.46 0.65
N ALA A 22 -2.12 15.89 0.93
CA ALA A 22 -2.22 14.65 1.74
C ALA A 22 -2.26 13.36 0.91
N SER A 23 -2.27 13.45 -0.44
CA SER A 23 -2.29 12.27 -1.28
C SER A 23 -0.89 11.63 -1.36
N ALA A 24 -0.79 10.35 -1.04
CA ALA A 24 0.39 9.54 -1.32
C ALA A 24 0.76 9.63 -2.81
N SER A 25 2.05 9.65 -3.16
CA SER A 25 2.49 9.50 -4.55
C SER A 25 2.17 8.10 -5.05
N GLY A 26 2.33 7.10 -4.19
CA GLY A 26 2.09 5.70 -4.49
C GLY A 26 0.62 5.29 -4.54
N ILE A 27 0.40 4.16 -5.24
CA ILE A 27 -0.87 3.45 -5.38
C ILE A 27 -0.89 2.19 -4.49
N SER A 28 0.21 1.45 -4.41
CA SER A 28 0.32 0.24 -3.60
C SER A 28 1.09 0.44 -2.30
N ILE A 29 1.90 1.49 -2.20
CA ILE A 29 2.76 1.80 -1.06
C ILE A 29 2.18 2.91 -0.18
N ASP A 30 2.67 3.00 1.05
CA ASP A 30 2.25 4.02 2.02
C ASP A 30 3.14 5.28 1.94
N ALA A 31 2.73 6.35 2.60
CA ALA A 31 3.38 7.66 2.57
C ALA A 31 3.82 8.09 3.97
N GLY A 32 4.84 8.94 4.05
CA GLY A 32 5.26 9.59 5.30
C GLY A 32 4.38 10.76 5.73
N LEU A 33 3.46 11.20 4.87
CA LEU A 33 2.47 12.22 5.22
C LEU A 33 1.23 11.59 5.86
N THR A 34 0.65 12.30 6.83
CA THR A 34 -0.57 11.93 7.54
C THR A 34 -1.71 12.86 7.14
N PRO A 35 -2.97 12.40 7.12
CA PRO A 35 -4.12 13.28 7.00
C PRO A 35 -4.14 14.28 8.17
N ALA A 36 -4.87 15.39 8.00
CA ALA A 36 -5.12 16.31 9.09
C ALA A 36 -6.06 15.66 10.11
N GLU A 37 -6.12 16.26 11.32
CA GLU A 37 -7.09 15.91 12.35
C GLU A 37 -8.52 15.97 11.81
N ASP A 38 -9.37 15.06 12.27
CA ASP A 38 -10.77 14.90 11.85
C ASP A 38 -10.97 14.63 10.34
N ARG A 39 -9.94 14.18 9.64
CA ARG A 39 -10.04 13.81 8.23
C ARG A 39 -10.04 12.30 8.05
N TRP A 40 -10.91 11.88 7.15
CA TRP A 40 -11.04 10.46 6.76
C TRP A 40 -10.47 10.23 5.38
N ILE A 41 -9.84 9.08 5.20
CA ILE A 41 -9.46 8.53 3.90
C ILE A 41 -10.06 7.14 3.82
N VAL A 42 -10.91 6.91 2.83
CA VAL A 42 -11.44 5.58 2.52
C VAL A 42 -10.91 5.17 1.16
N ARG A 43 -10.31 4.00 1.08
CA ARG A 43 -9.72 3.45 -0.13
C ARG A 43 -10.15 2.01 -0.31
N THR A 44 -10.65 1.68 -1.49
CA THR A 44 -10.96 0.31 -1.92
C THR A 44 -10.22 0.01 -3.21
N GLN A 45 -9.67 -1.21 -3.31
CA GLN A 45 -8.96 -1.67 -4.49
C GLN A 45 -9.46 -3.05 -4.92
N ALA A 46 -9.39 -3.33 -6.22
CA ALA A 46 -9.40 -4.68 -6.79
C ALA A 46 -7.98 -5.00 -7.22
N ARG A 47 -7.42 -6.09 -6.72
CA ARG A 47 -6.07 -6.58 -7.02
C ARG A 47 -6.16 -7.95 -7.66
N TYR A 48 -5.53 -8.10 -8.81
CA TYR A 48 -5.33 -9.37 -9.49
C TYR A 48 -3.87 -9.76 -9.38
N MET A 49 -3.58 -10.99 -8.97
CA MET A 49 -2.24 -11.54 -8.85
C MET A 49 -2.25 -12.96 -9.38
N LYS A 50 -1.27 -13.31 -10.20
CA LYS A 50 -1.10 -14.67 -10.71
C LYS A 50 0.27 -15.21 -10.29
N ARG A 51 0.31 -16.47 -9.88
CA ARG A 51 1.52 -17.25 -9.72
C ARG A 51 1.47 -18.42 -10.70
N LYS A 52 2.56 -18.66 -11.40
CA LYS A 52 2.71 -19.67 -12.46
C LYS A 52 4.15 -20.19 -12.51
N ASP A 53 4.51 -20.84 -13.59
CA ASP A 53 5.86 -21.34 -13.85
C ASP A 53 6.31 -22.28 -12.70
N ASP A 54 5.59 -23.41 -12.62
CA ASP A 54 5.76 -24.42 -11.58
C ASP A 54 7.08 -25.19 -11.75
N PRO A 55 8.07 -25.03 -10.88
CA PRO A 55 9.35 -25.75 -10.98
C PRO A 55 9.23 -27.25 -10.75
N THR A 56 8.11 -27.72 -10.20
CA THR A 56 7.87 -29.16 -9.98
C THR A 56 7.23 -29.86 -11.18
N HIS A 57 6.85 -29.12 -12.23
CA HIS A 57 6.16 -29.63 -13.43
C HIS A 57 4.83 -30.35 -13.14
N MET A 58 4.21 -30.14 -11.98
CA MET A 58 2.90 -30.70 -11.63
C MET A 58 1.72 -29.88 -12.18
N GLY A 59 1.99 -28.84 -12.98
CA GLY A 59 0.98 -27.95 -13.54
C GLY A 59 0.25 -27.13 -12.47
N ARG A 60 0.99 -26.68 -11.44
CA ARG A 60 0.43 -25.82 -10.40
C ARG A 60 0.32 -24.39 -10.91
N GLU A 61 -0.84 -23.80 -10.69
CA GLU A 61 -1.09 -22.37 -10.92
C GLU A 61 -1.93 -21.83 -9.77
N MET A 62 -1.76 -20.55 -9.46
CA MET A 62 -2.59 -19.87 -8.47
C MET A 62 -2.94 -18.47 -8.96
N THR A 63 -4.23 -18.16 -8.94
CA THR A 63 -4.75 -16.83 -9.23
C THR A 63 -5.47 -16.32 -8.00
N THR A 64 -5.12 -15.10 -7.57
CA THR A 64 -5.72 -14.46 -6.40
C THR A 64 -6.35 -13.13 -6.81
N TYR A 65 -7.59 -12.93 -6.42
CA TYR A 65 -8.27 -11.65 -6.44
C TYR A 65 -8.42 -11.18 -5.01
N ALA A 66 -7.96 -9.98 -4.72
CA ALA A 66 -8.07 -9.38 -3.40
C ALA A 66 -8.80 -8.03 -3.49
N PHE A 67 -9.71 -7.79 -2.55
CA PHE A 67 -10.48 -6.55 -2.46
C PHE A 67 -10.24 -5.87 -1.10
N PRO A 68 -9.02 -5.30 -0.89
CA PRO A 68 -8.73 -4.59 0.34
C PRO A 68 -9.48 -3.27 0.40
N THR A 69 -10.11 -3.03 1.55
CA THR A 69 -10.66 -1.74 1.94
C THR A 69 -9.87 -1.22 3.13
N VAL A 70 -9.44 0.02 3.03
CA VAL A 70 -8.66 0.74 4.04
C VAL A 70 -9.46 1.96 4.47
N VAL A 71 -9.60 2.13 5.77
CA VAL A 71 -10.16 3.34 6.38
C VAL A 71 -9.08 3.94 7.27
N ALA A 72 -8.69 5.17 7.01
CA ALA A 72 -7.74 5.92 7.83
C ALA A 72 -8.40 7.17 8.38
N TYR A 73 -8.15 7.46 9.65
CA TYR A 73 -8.68 8.61 10.37
C TYR A 73 -7.55 9.37 11.08
N GLY A 74 -7.50 10.68 10.85
CA GLY A 74 -6.62 11.58 11.58
C GLY A 74 -7.16 11.84 12.98
N VAL A 75 -6.68 11.08 13.96
CA VAL A 75 -7.12 11.18 15.37
C VAL A 75 -6.59 12.45 16.02
N ARG A 76 -5.40 12.87 15.62
CA ARG A 76 -4.69 14.05 16.09
C ARG A 76 -3.84 14.60 14.95
N PRO A 77 -3.32 15.84 15.05
CA PRO A 77 -2.45 16.43 14.02
C PRO A 77 -1.18 15.63 13.75
N ASP A 78 -0.78 14.77 14.68
CA ASP A 78 0.43 13.95 14.63
C ASP A 78 0.16 12.44 14.59
N PHE A 79 -1.10 12.00 14.74
CA PHE A 79 -1.43 10.59 14.83
C PHE A 79 -2.64 10.20 13.97
N THR A 80 -2.45 9.15 13.16
CA THR A 80 -3.48 8.55 12.29
C THR A 80 -3.69 7.09 12.68
N LEU A 81 -4.93 6.69 12.80
CA LEU A 81 -5.33 5.30 12.92
C LEU A 81 -5.81 4.79 11.56
N LEU A 82 -5.40 3.58 11.19
CA LEU A 82 -5.77 2.93 9.94
C LEU A 82 -6.24 1.51 10.22
N VAL A 83 -7.34 1.13 9.58
CA VAL A 83 -7.90 -0.22 9.61
C VAL A 83 -7.98 -0.74 8.17
N LYS A 84 -7.47 -1.94 7.93
CA LYS A 84 -7.53 -2.62 6.63
C LYS A 84 -8.20 -3.98 6.79
N GLN A 85 -9.16 -4.26 5.91
CA GLN A 85 -9.81 -5.56 5.76
C GLN A 85 -9.88 -5.92 4.29
N ALA A 86 -9.65 -7.18 3.94
CA ALA A 86 -9.76 -7.64 2.55
C ALA A 86 -10.70 -8.84 2.40
N VAL A 87 -11.48 -8.85 1.33
CA VAL A 87 -12.10 -10.06 0.80
C VAL A 87 -11.13 -10.68 -0.20
N MET A 88 -10.88 -11.97 -0.08
CA MET A 88 -9.97 -12.73 -0.94
C MET A 88 -10.74 -13.80 -1.71
N HIS A 89 -10.40 -13.97 -2.98
CA HIS A 89 -10.82 -15.12 -3.79
C HIS A 89 -9.60 -15.73 -4.44
N GLN A 90 -9.39 -17.02 -4.23
CA GLN A 90 -8.25 -17.76 -4.77
C GLN A 90 -8.73 -18.94 -5.62
N ASP A 91 -8.18 -19.06 -6.81
CA ASP A 91 -8.33 -20.20 -7.72
C ASP A 91 -6.98 -20.88 -7.84
N SER A 92 -6.89 -22.10 -7.36
CA SER A 92 -5.66 -22.93 -7.39
C SER A 92 -5.87 -24.14 -8.27
N ALA A 93 -4.93 -24.41 -9.16
CA ALA A 93 -4.91 -25.59 -10.01
C ALA A 93 -3.68 -26.44 -9.68
N MET A 94 -3.83 -27.77 -9.72
CA MET A 94 -2.76 -28.76 -9.57
C MET A 94 -3.16 -30.10 -10.20
N GLY A 95 -2.38 -30.60 -11.12
CA GLY A 95 -2.60 -31.93 -11.71
C GLY A 95 -3.97 -32.12 -12.38
N GLY A 96 -4.56 -31.06 -12.96
CA GLY A 96 -5.88 -31.07 -13.56
C GLY A 96 -7.04 -30.79 -12.58
N SER A 97 -6.81 -30.85 -11.28
CA SER A 97 -7.78 -30.47 -10.26
C SER A 97 -7.77 -28.97 -10.02
N ARG A 98 -8.95 -28.37 -9.78
CA ARG A 98 -9.11 -26.95 -9.42
C ARG A 98 -9.84 -26.82 -8.10
N ASN A 99 -9.34 -25.92 -7.27
CA ASN A 99 -9.97 -25.54 -6.01
C ASN A 99 -10.17 -24.02 -5.95
N LYS A 100 -11.38 -23.60 -5.60
CA LYS A 100 -11.74 -22.19 -5.44
C LYS A 100 -12.16 -21.91 -4.01
N THR A 101 -11.56 -20.91 -3.42
CA THR A 101 -11.86 -20.52 -2.04
C THR A 101 -12.11 -19.02 -1.98
N THR A 102 -13.07 -18.62 -1.17
CA THR A 102 -13.40 -17.21 -0.92
C THR A 102 -13.53 -17.00 0.58
N GLY A 103 -12.99 -15.90 1.09
CA GLY A 103 -13.09 -15.56 2.50
C GLY A 103 -12.50 -14.20 2.83
N LEU A 104 -12.60 -13.82 4.10
CA LEU A 104 -11.94 -12.64 4.62
C LEU A 104 -10.47 -12.96 4.91
N ALA A 105 -9.58 -12.02 4.64
CA ALA A 105 -8.21 -12.03 5.14
C ALA A 105 -8.18 -11.58 6.61
N ASP A 106 -7.02 -11.63 7.23
CA ASP A 106 -6.82 -11.14 8.59
C ASP A 106 -7.05 -9.63 8.68
N LEU A 107 -7.58 -9.18 9.81
CA LEU A 107 -7.79 -7.76 10.11
C LEU A 107 -6.45 -7.13 10.45
N PHE A 108 -6.12 -6.01 9.81
CA PHE A 108 -4.92 -5.25 10.07
C PHE A 108 -5.25 -3.87 10.61
N ILE A 109 -4.66 -3.50 11.75
CA ILE A 109 -4.78 -2.18 12.37
C ILE A 109 -3.40 -1.56 12.46
N LEU A 110 -3.28 -0.28 12.08
CA LEU A 110 -2.00 0.42 12.06
C LEU A 110 -2.15 1.81 12.67
N GLY A 111 -1.29 2.10 13.64
CA GLY A 111 -1.03 3.46 14.11
C GLY A 111 0.12 4.08 13.31
N LYS A 112 -0.06 5.31 12.85
CA LYS A 112 0.96 6.11 12.16
C LYS A 112 1.20 7.38 12.94
N TYR A 113 2.44 7.58 13.39
CA TYR A 113 2.87 8.75 14.13
C TYR A 113 3.79 9.61 13.25
N LYS A 114 3.45 10.91 13.11
CA LYS A 114 4.25 11.89 12.39
C LYS A 114 5.47 12.26 13.24
N ILE A 115 6.67 11.91 12.76
CA ILE A 115 7.92 12.24 13.41
C ILE A 115 8.34 13.67 13.10
N TYR A 116 8.26 14.04 11.83
CA TYR A 116 8.71 15.35 11.36
C TYR A 116 7.88 15.79 10.16
N ARG A 117 7.63 17.10 10.08
CA ARG A 117 7.03 17.74 8.90
C ARG A 117 7.59 19.15 8.72
N ARG A 118 8.03 19.44 7.51
CA ARG A 118 8.45 20.77 7.09
C ARG A 118 7.63 21.19 5.86
N ASN A 119 6.97 22.32 5.98
CA ASN A 119 6.23 22.94 4.89
C ASN A 119 6.91 24.27 4.58
N THR A 120 7.37 24.44 3.36
CA THR A 120 7.90 25.69 2.82
C THR A 120 7.07 26.10 1.60
N SER A 121 7.36 27.26 1.02
CA SER A 121 6.77 27.67 -0.26
C SER A 121 7.23 26.81 -1.45
N GLU A 122 8.35 26.09 -1.32
CA GLU A 122 8.96 25.31 -2.40
C GLU A 122 8.67 23.82 -2.28
N TYR A 123 8.60 23.30 -1.05
CA TYR A 123 8.40 21.87 -0.83
C TYR A 123 7.70 21.55 0.49
N ILE A 124 7.11 20.38 0.53
CA ILE A 124 6.64 19.71 1.74
C ILE A 124 7.47 18.46 1.91
N PHE A 125 8.07 18.29 3.09
CA PHE A 125 8.73 17.06 3.50
C PHE A 125 8.11 16.56 4.79
N GLY A 126 7.90 15.26 4.90
CA GLY A 126 7.36 14.66 6.11
C GLY A 126 7.86 13.24 6.31
N THR A 127 8.05 12.86 7.58
CA THR A 127 8.40 11.50 7.98
C THR A 127 7.43 11.00 9.03
N ALA A 128 7.13 9.71 8.99
CA ALA A 128 6.27 9.04 9.95
C ALA A 128 6.81 7.66 10.31
N ALA A 129 6.63 7.28 11.59
CA ALA A 129 6.78 5.91 12.03
C ALA A 129 5.39 5.24 12.07
N THR A 130 5.36 3.94 11.81
CA THR A 130 4.15 3.14 11.92
C THR A 130 4.38 1.92 12.78
N LEU A 131 3.31 1.48 13.43
CA LEU A 131 3.24 0.19 14.07
C LEU A 131 1.90 -0.43 13.70
N GLY A 132 1.95 -1.50 12.93
CA GLY A 132 0.80 -2.29 12.52
C GLY A 132 0.71 -3.60 13.30
N MET A 133 -0.50 -4.11 13.46
CA MET A 133 -0.77 -5.42 14.02
C MET A 133 -1.80 -6.12 13.14
N GLU A 134 -1.50 -7.35 12.73
CA GLU A 134 -2.42 -8.23 12.04
C GLU A 134 -3.00 -9.24 13.04
N PHE A 135 -4.32 -9.41 13.00
CA PHE A 135 -5.08 -10.24 13.92
C PHE A 135 -5.60 -11.46 13.17
N PRO A 136 -5.46 -12.70 13.69
CA PRO A 136 -5.90 -13.91 13.02
C PRO A 136 -7.43 -14.06 13.02
N THR A 137 -8.12 -13.18 12.31
CA THR A 137 -9.59 -13.10 12.22
C THR A 137 -10.13 -13.58 10.87
N GLY A 138 -9.25 -13.91 9.95
CA GLY A 138 -9.57 -14.31 8.59
C GLY A 138 -10.20 -15.70 8.50
N ALA A 139 -10.72 -16.01 7.31
CA ALA A 139 -11.17 -17.35 7.00
C ALA A 139 -9.98 -18.32 6.99
N GLU A 140 -10.22 -19.59 7.32
CA GLU A 140 -9.19 -20.64 7.50
C GLU A 140 -8.14 -20.73 6.37
N THR A 141 -8.52 -20.43 5.15
CA THR A 141 -7.61 -20.45 3.98
C THR A 141 -6.78 -19.17 3.86
N PHE A 142 -7.20 -18.06 4.48
CA PHE A 142 -6.62 -16.74 4.29
C PHE A 142 -6.07 -16.13 5.59
N THR A 143 -6.01 -16.91 6.66
CA THR A 143 -5.39 -16.55 7.93
C THR A 143 -4.09 -17.32 8.13
N SER A 144 -3.08 -16.62 8.64
CA SER A 144 -1.85 -17.25 9.14
C SER A 144 -2.07 -17.97 10.48
N ASN A 145 -3.17 -17.67 11.18
CA ASN A 145 -3.42 -17.99 12.59
C ASN A 145 -2.31 -17.48 13.51
N THR A 146 -1.62 -16.42 13.13
CA THR A 146 -0.59 -15.75 13.94
C THR A 146 -0.94 -14.30 14.16
N TRP A 147 -0.46 -13.76 15.26
CA TRP A 147 -0.42 -12.33 15.49
C TRP A 147 0.87 -11.80 14.90
N ASP A 148 0.77 -10.84 14.00
CA ASP A 148 1.91 -10.31 13.28
C ASP A 148 2.11 -8.83 13.62
N LEU A 149 3.37 -8.43 13.84
CA LEU A 149 3.73 -7.07 14.18
C LEU A 149 4.49 -6.44 13.01
N VAL A 150 4.05 -5.25 12.59
CA VAL A 150 4.58 -4.58 11.39
C VAL A 150 5.03 -3.16 11.70
N PRO A 151 6.25 -2.96 12.25
CA PRO A 151 6.88 -1.65 12.31
C PRO A 151 7.27 -1.14 10.92
N GLY A 152 7.26 0.18 10.74
CA GLY A 152 7.68 0.82 9.51
C GLY A 152 8.10 2.27 9.67
N LEU A 153 8.88 2.78 8.72
CA LEU A 153 9.31 4.17 8.61
C LEU A 153 9.05 4.64 7.18
N TYR A 154 8.50 5.84 7.07
CA TYR A 154 8.11 6.41 5.79
C TYR A 154 8.56 7.85 5.69
N ALA A 155 8.97 8.25 4.49
CA ALA A 155 9.29 9.63 4.14
C ALA A 155 8.48 10.04 2.90
N SER A 156 8.08 11.28 2.85
CA SER A 156 7.38 11.88 1.71
C SER A 156 7.96 13.22 1.36
N TRP A 157 8.10 13.48 0.07
CA TRP A 157 8.51 14.75 -0.48
C TRP A 157 7.56 15.20 -1.60
N ARG A 158 7.20 16.47 -1.57
CA ARG A 158 6.32 17.13 -2.56
C ARG A 158 6.93 18.45 -2.95
N SER A 159 7.14 18.71 -4.23
CA SER A 159 7.65 19.99 -4.74
C SER A 159 7.09 20.27 -6.12
N GLY A 160 6.35 21.35 -6.26
CA GLY A 160 5.62 21.65 -7.49
C GLY A 160 4.76 20.45 -7.92
N PRO A 161 4.90 19.96 -9.17
CA PRO A 161 4.14 18.82 -9.67
C PRO A 161 4.70 17.45 -9.21
N TRP A 162 5.87 17.41 -8.59
CA TRP A 162 6.53 16.18 -8.19
C TRP A 162 6.11 15.69 -6.81
N ALA A 163 5.91 14.42 -6.71
CA ALA A 163 5.62 13.72 -5.46
C ALA A 163 6.45 12.45 -5.38
N SER A 164 7.14 12.24 -4.25
CA SER A 164 7.90 11.02 -3.98
C SER A 164 7.60 10.51 -2.58
N ASP A 165 7.46 9.20 -2.43
CA ASP A 165 7.33 8.49 -1.16
C ASP A 165 8.38 7.37 -1.09
N LEU A 166 8.98 7.22 0.06
CA LEU A 166 9.92 6.15 0.39
C LEU A 166 9.44 5.48 1.68
N GLY A 167 9.44 4.16 1.72
CA GLY A 167 9.02 3.39 2.87
C GLY A 167 9.91 2.19 3.11
N VAL A 168 10.13 1.87 4.37
CA VAL A 168 10.70 0.61 4.82
C VAL A 168 9.82 0.02 5.90
N SER A 169 9.53 -1.26 5.80
CA SER A 169 8.76 -1.98 6.82
C SER A 169 9.28 -3.40 7.01
N TYR A 170 8.97 -3.95 8.17
CA TYR A 170 9.30 -5.32 8.53
C TYR A 170 8.09 -5.95 9.18
N ALA A 171 7.58 -7.04 8.58
CA ALA A 171 6.53 -7.84 9.19
C ALA A 171 7.18 -8.98 9.99
N TRP A 172 6.99 -8.91 11.30
CA TRP A 172 7.39 -9.98 12.21
C TRP A 172 6.20 -10.91 12.40
N ASN A 173 6.16 -11.96 11.60
CA ASN A 173 5.09 -12.93 11.57
C ASN A 173 5.23 -13.93 12.72
N GLY A 174 4.11 -14.29 13.37
CA GLY A 174 4.14 -15.18 14.53
C GLY A 174 4.76 -14.55 15.77
N PHE A 175 4.61 -13.23 15.94
CA PHE A 175 5.17 -12.47 17.06
C PHE A 175 4.67 -12.99 18.44
N ALA A 176 3.40 -13.26 18.60
CA ALA A 176 2.80 -13.62 19.89
C ALA A 176 2.21 -15.03 19.92
N ASP A 177 2.09 -15.72 18.80
CA ASP A 177 1.48 -17.05 18.75
C ASP A 177 2.12 -17.89 17.65
N ARG A 178 1.93 -19.20 17.71
CA ARG A 178 2.39 -20.14 16.69
C ARG A 178 1.27 -20.40 15.70
N GLY A 179 1.60 -20.29 14.44
CA GLY A 179 0.67 -20.54 13.36
C GLY A 179 0.14 -21.98 13.32
N ARG A 180 -0.76 -22.24 12.41
CA ARG A 180 -1.39 -23.54 12.21
C ARG A 180 -0.35 -24.65 12.02
N ASN A 181 -0.50 -25.77 12.72
CA ASN A 181 0.44 -26.89 12.71
C ASN A 181 1.86 -26.53 13.19
N ASN A 182 2.00 -25.52 14.04
CA ASN A 182 3.27 -24.96 14.50
C ASN A 182 4.16 -24.44 13.33
N ILE A 183 3.53 -23.94 12.27
CA ILE A 183 4.21 -23.27 11.16
C ILE A 183 3.98 -21.78 11.31
N ASN A 184 5.05 -21.03 11.51
CA ASN A 184 5.04 -19.56 11.45
C ASN A 184 5.44 -19.15 10.04
N PRO A 185 4.68 -18.27 9.38
CA PRO A 185 5.09 -17.69 8.12
C PRO A 185 6.43 -16.98 8.25
N GLY A 186 7.21 -16.98 7.19
CA GLY A 186 8.48 -16.25 7.13
C GLY A 186 8.27 -14.74 7.32
N ASN A 187 9.18 -14.08 8.05
CA ASN A 187 9.15 -12.63 8.19
C ASN A 187 9.35 -11.93 6.85
N GLU A 188 8.67 -10.78 6.66
CA GLU A 188 8.79 -10.00 5.42
C GLU A 188 9.49 -8.67 5.66
N PHE A 189 10.59 -8.41 4.95
CA PHE A 189 11.19 -7.10 4.80
C PHE A 189 10.70 -6.46 3.51
N SER A 190 10.26 -5.19 3.56
CA SER A 190 9.85 -4.43 2.38
C SER A 190 10.58 -3.09 2.32
N LEU A 191 11.04 -2.74 1.11
CA LEU A 191 11.58 -1.43 0.76
C LEU A 191 10.83 -0.93 -0.48
N ASP A 192 10.14 0.18 -0.33
CA ASP A 192 9.23 0.72 -1.33
C ASP A 192 9.59 2.16 -1.69
N TRP A 193 9.54 2.49 -2.96
CA TRP A 193 9.69 3.84 -3.47
C TRP A 193 8.64 4.15 -4.53
N ALA A 194 8.05 5.33 -4.48
CA ALA A 194 7.14 5.84 -5.49
C ALA A 194 7.53 7.23 -5.94
N LEU A 195 7.36 7.48 -7.23
CA LEU A 195 7.48 8.78 -7.86
C LEU A 195 6.23 9.05 -8.70
N ALA A 196 5.68 10.25 -8.57
CA ALA A 196 4.55 10.71 -9.37
C ALA A 196 4.81 12.13 -9.90
N TYR A 197 4.26 12.42 -11.07
CA TYR A 197 4.24 13.77 -11.63
C TYR A 197 2.80 14.17 -11.91
N GLN A 198 2.34 15.29 -11.35
CA GLN A 198 0.96 15.73 -11.44
C GLN A 198 0.77 16.76 -12.53
N PHE A 199 -0.09 16.46 -13.49
CA PHE A 199 -0.55 17.38 -14.53
C PHE A 199 -1.94 17.91 -14.15
N SER A 200 -2.10 19.23 -14.09
CA SER A 200 -3.43 19.85 -13.95
C SER A 200 -4.21 19.71 -15.25
N VAL A 201 -5.49 19.38 -15.19
CA VAL A 201 -6.36 19.18 -16.35
C VAL A 201 -7.46 20.25 -16.37
N GLY A 202 -7.51 20.99 -17.46
CA GLY A 202 -8.49 22.09 -17.60
C GLY A 202 -8.18 23.29 -16.73
N THR A 203 -9.20 24.10 -16.47
CA THR A 203 -9.13 25.33 -15.63
C THR A 203 -9.35 25.07 -14.16
N ASP A 204 -9.80 23.86 -13.79
CA ASP A 204 -10.06 23.48 -12.41
C ASP A 204 -8.78 22.94 -11.75
N ALA A 205 -8.21 23.72 -10.83
CA ALA A 205 -7.03 23.34 -10.05
C ALA A 205 -7.20 22.05 -9.20
N ARG A 206 -8.43 21.52 -9.09
CA ARG A 206 -8.75 20.31 -8.33
C ARG A 206 -8.80 19.05 -9.20
N THR A 207 -8.62 19.19 -10.51
CA THR A 207 -8.62 18.06 -11.44
C THR A 207 -7.20 17.84 -11.96
N SER A 208 -6.69 16.64 -11.80
CA SER A 208 -5.32 16.29 -12.23
C SER A 208 -5.21 14.83 -12.67
N ILE A 209 -4.21 14.59 -13.53
CA ILE A 209 -3.75 13.25 -13.89
C ILE A 209 -2.29 13.14 -13.44
N ALA A 210 -1.93 12.02 -12.83
CA ALA A 210 -0.57 11.77 -12.40
C ALA A 210 -0.11 10.37 -12.81
N PRO A 211 0.80 10.25 -13.80
CA PRO A 211 1.59 9.03 -13.96
C PRO A 211 2.38 8.76 -12.69
N VAL A 212 2.50 7.49 -12.35
CA VAL A 212 3.18 6.97 -11.16
C VAL A 212 4.14 5.88 -11.58
N LEU A 213 5.31 5.86 -10.96
CA LEU A 213 6.24 4.74 -11.02
C LEU A 213 6.51 4.29 -9.60
N GLU A 214 6.31 3.00 -9.33
CA GLU A 214 6.68 2.38 -8.07
C GLU A 214 7.78 1.35 -8.28
N VAL A 215 8.70 1.28 -7.32
CA VAL A 215 9.70 0.23 -7.19
C VAL A 215 9.52 -0.36 -5.80
N SER A 216 9.36 -1.68 -5.72
CA SER A 216 9.13 -2.38 -4.46
C SER A 216 10.01 -3.62 -4.40
N TYR A 217 10.87 -3.70 -3.40
CA TYR A 217 11.65 -4.88 -3.06
C TYR A 217 11.05 -5.53 -1.82
N LYS A 218 10.82 -6.84 -1.92
CA LYS A 218 10.34 -7.67 -0.81
C LYS A 218 11.25 -8.87 -0.64
N ASN A 219 11.59 -9.15 0.62
CA ASN A 219 12.30 -10.35 1.00
C ASN A 219 11.49 -11.06 2.09
N ILE A 220 11.07 -12.28 1.82
CA ILE A 220 10.32 -13.14 2.73
C ILE A 220 11.27 -14.26 3.16
N SER A 221 11.55 -14.33 4.45
CA SER A 221 12.35 -15.40 5.04
C SER A 221 11.66 -16.76 4.90
N PRO A 222 12.37 -17.88 5.04
CA PRO A 222 11.73 -19.19 5.12
C PRO A 222 10.70 -19.26 6.26
N ASP A 223 9.63 -20.02 6.03
CA ASP A 223 8.69 -20.37 7.09
C ASP A 223 9.42 -21.18 8.16
N GLN A 224 8.95 -21.11 9.39
CA GLN A 224 9.53 -21.88 10.49
C GLN A 224 8.54 -22.90 11.03
N ARG A 225 9.00 -24.14 11.20
CA ARG A 225 8.24 -25.20 11.85
C ARG A 225 8.99 -25.69 13.08
N TYR A 226 8.36 -25.58 14.25
CA TYR A 226 8.98 -25.87 15.55
C TYR A 226 10.31 -25.12 15.79
N GLY A 227 10.45 -23.91 15.21
CA GLY A 227 11.67 -23.10 15.32
C GLY A 227 12.78 -23.44 14.32
N HIS A 228 12.55 -24.37 13.39
CA HIS A 228 13.47 -24.71 12.31
C HIS A 228 12.92 -24.22 10.97
N ASP A 229 13.79 -23.70 10.13
CA ASP A 229 13.44 -23.26 8.79
C ASP A 229 12.89 -24.41 7.94
N VAL A 230 11.75 -24.15 7.29
CA VAL A 230 11.16 -25.07 6.33
C VAL A 230 11.87 -24.90 5.00
N SER A 231 12.56 -25.94 4.55
CA SER A 231 13.19 -25.94 3.23
C SER A 231 12.13 -25.72 2.14
N ASN A 232 12.54 -25.07 1.06
CA ASN A 232 11.67 -24.74 -0.08
C ASN A 232 10.57 -23.69 0.20
N THR A 233 10.75 -22.85 1.21
CA THR A 233 9.95 -21.67 1.47
C THR A 233 10.84 -20.41 1.51
N GLY A 234 10.24 -19.23 1.42
CA GLY A 234 10.95 -17.96 1.32
C GLY A 234 11.20 -17.52 -0.12
N GLU A 235 11.14 -16.23 -0.34
CA GLU A 235 11.32 -15.64 -1.67
C GLU A 235 11.82 -14.19 -1.56
N SER A 236 12.52 -13.75 -2.60
CA SER A 236 12.82 -12.32 -2.80
C SER A 236 12.25 -11.88 -4.13
N VAL A 237 11.71 -10.67 -4.22
CA VAL A 237 11.15 -10.15 -5.45
C VAL A 237 11.35 -8.63 -5.55
N LEU A 238 11.69 -8.17 -6.75
CA LEU A 238 11.72 -6.77 -7.12
C LEU A 238 10.64 -6.48 -8.15
N TYR A 239 9.76 -5.54 -7.83
CA TYR A 239 8.73 -5.05 -8.75
C TYR A 239 9.09 -3.69 -9.30
N ILE A 240 8.81 -3.47 -10.59
CA ILE A 240 8.66 -2.16 -11.20
C ILE A 240 7.21 -2.03 -11.65
N SER A 241 6.55 -0.98 -11.20
CA SER A 241 5.09 -0.87 -11.32
C SER A 241 4.71 0.50 -11.89
N PRO A 242 4.49 0.61 -13.21
CA PRO A 242 3.90 1.80 -13.80
C PRO A 242 2.42 1.90 -13.46
N GLY A 243 1.95 3.12 -13.20
CA GLY A 243 0.57 3.39 -12.86
C GLY A 243 0.12 4.79 -13.24
N ILE A 244 -1.16 5.05 -13.01
CA ILE A 244 -1.78 6.34 -13.26
C ILE A 244 -2.82 6.64 -12.18
N LYS A 245 -2.93 7.89 -11.79
CA LYS A 245 -4.00 8.42 -10.92
C LYS A 245 -4.74 9.53 -11.64
N PHE A 246 -6.05 9.50 -11.52
CA PHE A 246 -6.93 10.61 -11.86
C PHE A 246 -7.53 11.14 -10.57
N THR A 247 -7.32 12.42 -10.29
CA THR A 247 -7.85 13.10 -9.10
C THR A 247 -8.87 14.15 -9.52
N LYS A 248 -10.03 14.14 -8.86
CA LYS A 248 -11.03 15.20 -8.98
C LYS A 248 -11.56 15.55 -7.61
N SER A 249 -11.16 16.71 -7.10
CA SER A 249 -11.51 17.14 -5.74
C SER A 249 -11.05 16.14 -4.67
N SER A 250 -11.98 15.53 -3.96
CA SER A 250 -11.72 14.51 -2.92
C SER A 250 -11.73 13.06 -3.42
N PHE A 251 -11.97 12.85 -4.72
CA PHE A 251 -12.01 11.54 -5.35
C PHE A 251 -10.75 11.26 -6.14
N ILE A 252 -10.19 10.06 -5.99
CA ILE A 252 -9.05 9.58 -6.76
C ILE A 252 -9.40 8.21 -7.35
N LEU A 253 -9.26 8.08 -8.67
CA LEU A 253 -9.23 6.80 -9.36
C LEU A 253 -7.77 6.43 -9.63
N GLU A 254 -7.40 5.18 -9.38
CA GLU A 254 -6.02 4.73 -9.48
C GLU A 254 -5.91 3.39 -10.20
N GLY A 255 -4.85 3.23 -10.99
CA GLY A 255 -4.52 1.98 -11.69
C GLY A 255 -3.02 1.75 -11.71
N LEU A 256 -2.58 0.51 -11.46
CA LEU A 256 -1.18 0.12 -11.40
C LEU A 256 -1.00 -1.28 -12.00
N LEU A 257 0.06 -1.45 -12.78
CA LEU A 257 0.51 -2.74 -13.28
C LEU A 257 1.77 -3.14 -12.49
N GLN A 258 1.70 -4.20 -11.71
CA GLN A 258 2.85 -4.73 -10.95
C GLN A 258 3.60 -5.76 -11.78
N ILE A 259 4.86 -5.50 -12.11
CA ILE A 259 5.69 -6.36 -12.96
C ILE A 259 6.86 -6.85 -12.10
N PRO A 260 6.96 -8.15 -11.76
CA PRO A 260 8.16 -8.69 -11.15
C PRO A 260 9.29 -8.71 -12.20
N VAL A 261 10.31 -7.88 -11.98
CA VAL A 261 11.44 -7.76 -12.91
C VAL A 261 12.63 -8.62 -12.48
N TRP A 262 12.66 -8.99 -11.24
CA TRP A 262 13.60 -9.94 -10.67
C TRP A 262 12.94 -10.67 -9.50
N GLN A 263 13.19 -11.96 -9.40
CA GLN A 263 12.68 -12.79 -8.32
C GLN A 263 13.59 -13.99 -8.08
N ASP A 264 13.72 -14.39 -6.82
CA ASP A 264 14.44 -15.56 -6.34
C ASP A 264 13.52 -16.32 -5.38
N GLN A 265 12.89 -17.37 -5.90
CA GLN A 265 12.07 -18.27 -5.10
C GLN A 265 12.89 -19.46 -4.67
N LYS A 266 12.76 -19.84 -3.41
CA LYS A 266 13.43 -21.04 -2.91
C LYS A 266 12.58 -22.28 -3.13
N GLY A 267 13.23 -23.29 -3.72
CA GLY A 267 12.67 -24.63 -3.88
C GLY A 267 11.51 -24.71 -4.85
N SER A 268 10.32 -25.08 -4.34
CA SER A 268 9.16 -25.41 -5.16
C SER A 268 8.09 -24.32 -5.22
N LEU A 269 8.39 -23.09 -4.84
CA LEU A 269 7.43 -21.99 -4.92
C LEU A 269 7.12 -21.62 -6.37
N LEU A 270 5.85 -21.26 -6.63
CA LEU A 270 5.42 -20.74 -7.92
C LEU A 270 5.96 -19.32 -8.13
N GLU A 271 6.44 -19.03 -9.33
CA GLU A 271 6.88 -17.71 -9.69
C GLU A 271 5.72 -16.69 -9.69
N ARG A 272 6.03 -15.48 -9.27
CA ARG A 272 5.08 -14.36 -9.31
C ARG A 272 4.97 -13.85 -10.74
N GLY A 273 3.78 -13.80 -11.27
CA GLY A 273 3.46 -13.16 -12.54
C GLY A 273 3.09 -11.69 -12.36
N ALA A 274 2.81 -11.02 -13.49
CA ALA A 274 2.31 -9.66 -13.45
C ALA A 274 0.95 -9.58 -12.73
N GLY A 275 0.79 -8.52 -11.95
CA GLY A 275 -0.42 -8.20 -11.22
C GLY A 275 -1.04 -6.88 -11.68
N VAL A 276 -2.32 -6.70 -11.43
CA VAL A 276 -3.05 -5.46 -11.74
C VAL A 276 -3.74 -4.97 -10.47
N ILE A 277 -3.68 -3.68 -10.23
CA ILE A 277 -4.40 -3.00 -9.14
C ILE A 277 -5.23 -1.88 -9.77
N VAL A 278 -6.52 -1.87 -9.45
CA VAL A 278 -7.42 -0.75 -9.75
C VAL A 278 -8.09 -0.35 -8.46
N GLY A 279 -8.24 0.94 -8.20
CA GLY A 279 -8.81 1.37 -6.94
C GLY A 279 -9.44 2.75 -7.00
N VAL A 280 -10.19 3.03 -5.96
CA VAL A 280 -10.79 4.32 -5.69
C VAL A 280 -10.43 4.77 -4.28
N ARG A 281 -10.25 6.08 -4.13
CA ARG A 281 -9.94 6.70 -2.84
C ARG A 281 -10.80 7.95 -2.68
N PHE A 282 -11.38 8.09 -1.49
CA PHE A 282 -12.11 9.27 -1.08
C PHE A 282 -11.43 9.91 0.12
N MET A 283 -11.37 11.25 0.13
CA MET A 283 -10.80 12.04 1.22
C MET A 283 -11.83 13.11 1.65
N PHE A 284 -12.22 13.13 2.91
CA PHE A 284 -13.23 14.06 3.46
C PHE A 284 -13.00 14.35 4.94
#